data_5f0870497a658cef127d97518c197e7f
#
_entry.id   5f0870497a658cef127d97518c197e7f
#
_cell.length_a   1.000
_cell.length_b   1.000
_cell.length_c   1.000
_cell.angle_alpha   90.00
_cell.angle_beta   90.00
_cell.angle_gamma   90.00
#
_symmetry.space_group_name_H-M   'P 1'
#
loop_
_entity.id
_entity.type
_entity.pdbx_description
1 polymer ?
#
loop_
_entity_poly.entity_id
_entity_poly.type
_entity_poly.pdbx_seq_one_letter_code
_entity_poly.pdbx_strand_id
1 'polypeptide(L)'
;MSTQKEAAIWRRLGDIIRRERVANGLTYASVAKRSGVAVRTLMHFEQGENENGGKVGTLMLICEGIGISASDVFAELEGQRRLAVMKAAGAKRWRVVRLLGGREPVIVDSFDIREQAETLLGQLQENANQRDRRMEKPTFELMDGREESDT
;
A
#
# COMPACT_ATOMS: atom_id res chain seq x y z
N MET A 1 2.17 -14.79 20.80
CA MET A 1 1.16 -15.25 19.82
C MET A 1 0.64 -14.04 19.06
N SER A 2 0.69 -14.06 17.73
CA SER A 2 0.05 -13.03 16.91
C SER A 2 -1.46 -13.13 17.04
N THR A 3 -2.13 -12.01 17.23
CA THR A 3 -3.58 -11.97 17.17
C THR A 3 -4.04 -12.27 15.73
N GLN A 4 -5.27 -12.74 15.56
CA GLN A 4 -5.84 -12.98 14.23
C GLN A 4 -5.83 -11.71 13.34
N LYS A 5 -5.97 -10.53 13.96
CA LYS A 5 -5.86 -9.22 13.29
C LYS A 5 -4.45 -8.98 12.76
N GLU A 6 -3.45 -9.30 13.55
CA GLU A 6 -2.04 -9.14 13.18
C GLU A 6 -1.64 -10.08 12.04
N ALA A 7 -2.07 -11.34 12.09
CA ALA A 7 -1.87 -12.29 11.00
C ALA A 7 -2.49 -11.82 9.68
N ALA A 8 -3.68 -11.21 9.74
CA ALA A 8 -4.32 -10.63 8.55
C ALA A 8 -3.52 -9.44 7.97
N ILE A 9 -2.91 -8.61 8.81
CA ILE A 9 -2.03 -7.51 8.38
C ILE A 9 -0.80 -8.06 7.66
N TRP A 10 -0.13 -9.05 8.25
CA TRP A 10 1.05 -9.66 7.65
C TRP A 10 0.75 -10.33 6.29
N ARG A 11 -0.39 -11.00 6.18
CA ARG A 11 -0.83 -11.61 4.91
C ARG A 11 -1.03 -10.57 3.82
N ARG A 12 -1.72 -9.47 4.11
CA ARG A 12 -1.93 -8.36 3.16
C ARG A 12 -0.62 -7.71 2.76
N LEU A 13 0.27 -7.50 3.71
CA LEU A 13 1.60 -6.95 3.46
C LEU A 13 2.41 -7.85 2.54
N GLY A 14 2.40 -9.16 2.79
CA GLY A 14 3.03 -10.16 1.93
C GLY A 14 2.48 -10.14 0.50
N ASP A 15 1.17 -10.01 0.33
CA ASP A 15 0.52 -9.91 -0.98
C ASP A 15 0.97 -8.65 -1.75
N ILE A 16 1.08 -7.52 -1.07
CA ILE A 16 1.57 -6.26 -1.67
C ILE A 16 3.02 -6.45 -2.16
N ILE A 17 3.89 -6.98 -1.32
CA ILE A 17 5.30 -7.22 -1.64
C ILE A 17 5.44 -8.19 -2.83
N ARG A 18 4.70 -9.28 -2.82
CA ARG A 18 4.69 -10.26 -3.92
C ARG A 18 4.24 -9.62 -5.23
N ARG A 19 3.16 -8.88 -5.21
CA ARG A 19 2.64 -8.20 -6.39
C ARG A 19 3.67 -7.22 -6.96
N GLU A 20 4.29 -6.42 -6.14
CA GLU A 20 5.31 -5.46 -6.57
C GLU A 20 6.55 -6.16 -7.12
N ARG A 21 7.01 -7.23 -6.49
CA ARG A 21 8.12 -8.04 -7.01
C ARG A 21 7.81 -8.60 -8.40
N VAL A 22 6.67 -9.22 -8.57
CA VAL A 22 6.23 -9.82 -9.84
C VAL A 22 6.04 -8.74 -10.92
N ALA A 23 5.41 -7.62 -10.57
CA ALA A 23 5.20 -6.50 -11.50
C ALA A 23 6.51 -5.89 -12.01
N ASN A 24 7.58 -5.92 -11.19
CA ASN A 24 8.91 -5.48 -11.59
C ASN A 24 9.75 -6.59 -12.28
N GLY A 25 9.18 -7.77 -12.53
CA GLY A 25 9.86 -8.88 -13.19
C GLY A 25 11.00 -9.49 -12.36
N LEU A 26 10.97 -9.35 -11.04
CA LEU A 26 12.03 -9.80 -10.15
C LEU A 26 11.77 -11.21 -9.59
N THR A 27 12.82 -12.01 -9.55
CA THR A 27 12.83 -13.31 -8.87
C THR A 27 13.17 -13.17 -7.39
N TYR A 28 12.88 -14.18 -6.59
CA TYR A 28 13.32 -14.23 -5.20
C TYR A 28 14.85 -14.07 -5.06
N ALA A 29 15.60 -14.74 -5.93
CA ALA A 29 17.06 -14.67 -5.92
C ALA A 29 17.56 -13.25 -6.23
N SER A 30 16.96 -12.54 -7.18
CA SER A 30 17.37 -11.17 -7.52
C SER A 30 17.06 -10.19 -6.39
N VAL A 31 15.90 -10.30 -5.75
CA VAL A 31 15.57 -9.45 -4.60
C VAL A 31 16.46 -9.76 -3.41
N ALA A 32 16.70 -11.04 -3.12
CA ALA A 32 17.61 -11.46 -2.04
C ALA A 32 19.02 -10.90 -2.25
N LYS A 33 19.54 -10.95 -3.46
CA LYS A 33 20.87 -10.38 -3.80
C LYS A 33 20.92 -8.87 -3.60
N ARG A 34 19.86 -8.16 -3.98
CA ARG A 34 19.80 -6.68 -3.90
C ARG A 34 19.54 -6.18 -2.48
N SER A 35 18.73 -6.91 -1.72
CA SER A 35 18.32 -6.52 -0.37
C SER A 35 19.26 -7.03 0.73
N GLY A 36 20.04 -8.07 0.46
CA GLY A 36 20.78 -8.80 1.49
C GLY A 36 19.91 -9.70 2.39
N VAL A 37 18.62 -9.83 2.09
CA VAL A 37 17.69 -10.70 2.80
C VAL A 37 17.72 -12.11 2.20
N ALA A 38 17.76 -13.15 3.05
CA ALA A 38 17.76 -14.53 2.56
C ALA A 38 16.47 -14.86 1.78
N VAL A 39 16.59 -15.65 0.71
CA VAL A 39 15.46 -16.10 -0.12
C VAL A 39 14.34 -16.70 0.74
N ARG A 40 14.69 -17.57 1.70
CA ARG A 40 13.70 -18.18 2.59
C ARG A 40 12.93 -17.14 3.42
N THR A 41 13.62 -16.13 3.94
CA THR A 41 13.00 -15.04 4.69
C THR A 41 12.04 -14.25 3.82
N LEU A 42 12.43 -13.95 2.57
CA LEU A 42 11.57 -13.27 1.61
C LEU A 42 10.31 -14.09 1.29
N MET A 43 10.46 -15.40 1.06
CA MET A 43 9.33 -16.29 0.81
C MET A 43 8.35 -16.33 1.99
N HIS A 44 8.84 -16.49 3.21
CA HIS A 44 8.00 -16.44 4.42
C HIS A 44 7.29 -15.11 4.57
N PHE A 45 7.99 -14.02 4.24
CA PHE A 45 7.41 -12.68 4.29
C PHE A 45 6.23 -12.53 3.32
N GLU A 46 6.38 -12.97 2.07
CA GLU A 46 5.31 -12.94 1.06
C GLU A 46 4.13 -13.87 1.40
N GLN A 47 4.38 -14.95 2.11
CA GLN A 47 3.34 -15.89 2.56
C GLN A 47 2.60 -15.41 3.82
N GLY A 48 3.07 -14.33 4.44
CA GLY A 48 2.51 -13.83 5.69
C GLY A 48 2.84 -14.70 6.90
N GLU A 49 3.81 -15.59 6.79
CA GLU A 49 4.25 -16.53 7.83
C GLU A 49 5.29 -15.89 8.77
N ASN A 50 4.95 -14.77 9.37
CA ASN A 50 5.83 -14.09 10.33
C ASN A 50 5.39 -14.40 11.77
N GLU A 51 5.67 -15.61 12.23
CA GLU A 51 5.28 -16.07 13.57
C GLU A 51 5.86 -15.23 14.73
N ASN A 52 6.95 -14.54 14.48
CA ASN A 52 7.66 -13.73 15.49
C ASN A 52 7.59 -12.22 15.22
N GLY A 53 6.60 -11.75 14.50
CA GLY A 53 6.49 -10.34 14.11
C GLY A 53 7.63 -9.93 13.18
N GLY A 54 7.31 -9.75 11.89
CA GLY A 54 8.32 -9.32 10.91
C GLY A 54 8.98 -8.02 11.36
N LYS A 55 10.29 -7.97 11.27
CA LYS A 55 11.06 -6.78 11.63
C LYS A 55 10.83 -5.70 10.57
N VAL A 56 10.51 -4.49 10.98
CA VAL A 56 10.35 -3.33 10.09
C VAL A 56 11.61 -3.12 9.24
N GLY A 57 12.80 -3.33 9.81
CA GLY A 57 14.07 -3.26 9.07
C GLY A 57 14.15 -4.26 7.92
N THR A 58 13.68 -5.49 8.11
CA THR A 58 13.61 -6.50 7.02
C THR A 58 12.67 -6.06 5.91
N LEU A 59 11.51 -5.52 6.24
CA LEU A 59 10.58 -4.96 5.26
C LEU A 59 11.22 -3.84 4.46
N MET A 60 11.91 -2.91 5.11
CA MET A 60 12.58 -1.80 4.43
C MET A 60 13.65 -2.29 3.45
N LEU A 61 14.45 -3.29 3.84
CA LEU A 61 15.44 -3.91 2.96
C LEU A 61 14.80 -4.60 1.75
N ILE A 62 13.70 -5.32 1.95
CA ILE A 62 12.94 -5.95 0.85
C ILE A 62 12.40 -4.88 -0.11
N CYS A 63 11.81 -3.81 0.39
CA CYS A 63 11.31 -2.70 -0.42
C CYS A 63 12.44 -2.06 -1.24
N GLU A 64 13.60 -1.83 -0.64
CA GLU A 64 14.79 -1.33 -1.33
C GLU A 64 15.26 -2.29 -2.44
N GLY A 65 15.28 -3.58 -2.17
CA GLY A 65 15.63 -4.63 -3.13
C GLY A 65 14.68 -4.70 -4.33
N ILE A 66 13.41 -4.41 -4.14
CA ILE A 66 12.39 -4.34 -5.21
C ILE A 66 12.43 -2.98 -5.93
N GLY A 67 12.91 -1.94 -5.26
CA GLY A 67 12.93 -0.56 -5.79
C GLY A 67 11.62 0.20 -5.51
N ILE A 68 10.92 -0.12 -4.43
CA ILE A 68 9.71 0.54 -3.98
C ILE A 68 9.91 1.25 -2.64
N SER A 69 9.07 2.23 -2.35
CA SER A 69 9.08 2.92 -1.06
C SER A 69 8.29 2.14 -0.01
N ALA A 70 8.89 1.92 1.17
CA ALA A 70 8.18 1.34 2.31
C ALA A 70 6.98 2.21 2.73
N SER A 71 7.09 3.53 2.63
CA SER A 71 5.98 4.45 2.89
C SER A 71 4.78 4.19 1.98
N ASP A 72 5.01 3.89 0.70
CA ASP A 72 3.94 3.60 -0.25
C ASP A 72 3.28 2.25 0.05
N VAL A 73 4.06 1.26 0.48
CA VAL A 73 3.54 -0.04 0.93
C VAL A 73 2.64 0.12 2.15
N PHE A 74 3.06 0.90 3.14
CA PHE A 74 2.23 1.15 4.32
C PHE A 74 0.98 1.97 4.00
N ALA A 75 1.07 2.95 3.12
CA ALA A 75 -0.09 3.74 2.70
C ALA A 75 -1.13 2.87 1.98
N GLU A 76 -0.69 1.94 1.14
CA GLU A 76 -1.57 0.98 0.49
C GLU A 76 -2.21 0.02 1.49
N LEU A 77 -1.44 -0.52 2.42
CA LEU A 77 -1.94 -1.39 3.48
C LEU A 77 -3.02 -0.70 4.32
N GLU A 78 -2.81 0.56 4.71
CA GLU A 78 -3.80 1.36 5.42
C GLU A 78 -5.04 1.63 4.56
N GLY A 79 -4.90 1.91 3.28
CA GLY A 79 -6.01 2.08 2.35
C GLY A 79 -6.86 0.82 2.24
N GLN A 80 -6.25 -0.35 2.13
CA GLN A 80 -6.96 -1.64 2.11
C GLN A 80 -7.70 -1.92 3.42
N ARG A 81 -7.08 -1.62 4.57
CA ARG A 81 -7.74 -1.76 5.89
C ARG A 81 -8.95 -0.86 6.00
N ARG A 82 -8.84 0.40 5.59
CA ARG A 82 -9.94 1.36 5.59
C ARG A 82 -11.08 0.92 4.68
N LEU A 83 -10.76 0.42 3.49
CA LEU A 83 -11.75 -0.11 2.56
C LEU A 83 -12.52 -1.29 3.16
N ALA A 84 -11.84 -2.20 3.85
CA ALA A 84 -12.48 -3.33 4.52
C ALA A 84 -13.43 -2.87 5.65
N VAL A 85 -13.01 -1.90 6.45
CA VAL A 85 -13.85 -1.29 7.50
C VAL A 85 -15.05 -0.58 6.90
N MET A 86 -14.86 0.10 5.78
CA MET A 86 -15.92 0.83 5.09
C MET A 86 -16.95 -0.09 4.44
N LYS A 87 -16.54 -1.20 3.85
CA LYS A 87 -17.47 -2.22 3.34
C LYS A 87 -18.33 -2.79 4.44
N ALA A 88 -17.80 -2.90 5.65
CA ALA A 88 -18.54 -3.37 6.82
C ALA A 88 -19.50 -2.30 7.43
N ALA A 89 -19.15 -1.01 7.30
CA ALA A 89 -19.87 0.13 7.89
C ALA A 89 -20.83 0.85 6.93
N GLY A 90 -20.88 0.44 5.65
CA GLY A 90 -21.54 1.17 4.58
C GLY A 90 -20.60 2.16 3.88
N ALA A 91 -20.68 2.23 2.56
CA ALA A 91 -19.73 3.01 1.76
C ALA A 91 -19.91 4.52 1.97
N LYS A 92 -18.85 5.19 2.41
CA LYS A 92 -18.79 6.65 2.40
C LYS A 92 -18.73 7.16 0.96
N ARG A 93 -19.37 8.30 0.71
CA ARG A 93 -19.56 8.82 -0.63
C ARG A 93 -18.25 9.27 -1.29
N TRP A 94 -17.44 10.04 -0.57
CA TRP A 94 -16.27 10.69 -1.13
C TRP A 94 -15.00 9.92 -0.80
N ARG A 95 -14.19 9.62 -1.81
CA ARG A 95 -12.95 8.87 -1.68
C ARG A 95 -11.79 9.67 -2.25
N VAL A 96 -10.71 9.77 -1.50
CA VAL A 96 -9.43 10.27 -1.99
C VAL A 96 -8.60 9.09 -2.46
N VAL A 97 -8.21 9.09 -3.72
CA VAL A 97 -7.53 7.99 -4.38
C VAL A 97 -6.13 8.42 -4.78
N ARG A 98 -5.15 7.57 -4.51
CA ARG A 98 -3.77 7.73 -4.98
C ARG A 98 -3.59 6.97 -6.27
N LEU A 99 -3.03 7.66 -7.27
CA LEU A 99 -2.66 7.12 -8.57
C LEU A 99 -1.13 7.10 -8.67
N LEU A 100 -0.58 5.94 -8.98
CA LEU A 100 0.81 5.76 -9.36
C LEU A 100 0.84 5.19 -10.77
N GLY A 101 1.66 5.73 -11.64
CA GLY A 101 1.71 5.35 -13.05
C GLY A 101 1.79 3.83 -13.25
N GLY A 102 0.85 3.27 -14.01
CA GLY A 102 0.77 1.85 -14.31
C GLY A 102 0.31 0.92 -13.17
N ARG A 103 -0.13 1.47 -12.03
CA ARG A 103 -0.63 0.72 -10.88
C ARG A 103 -2.12 0.95 -10.65
N GLU A 104 -2.77 0.00 -9.98
CA GLU A 104 -4.17 0.17 -9.58
C GLU A 104 -4.35 1.35 -8.62
N PRO A 105 -5.44 2.12 -8.76
CA PRO A 105 -5.77 3.19 -7.83
C PRO A 105 -5.94 2.66 -6.41
N VAL A 106 -5.40 3.38 -5.43
CA VAL A 106 -5.48 3.02 -4.01
C VAL A 106 -6.27 4.07 -3.25
N ILE A 107 -7.32 3.65 -2.55
CA ILE A 107 -8.10 4.53 -1.69
C ILE A 107 -7.27 4.88 -0.47
N VAL A 108 -6.95 6.17 -0.31
CA VAL A 108 -6.19 6.69 0.83
C VAL A 108 -7.12 6.92 2.02
N ASP A 109 -8.26 7.58 1.79
CA ASP A 109 -9.27 7.83 2.80
C ASP A 109 -10.64 8.06 2.17
N SER A 110 -11.68 8.09 3.01
CA SER A 110 -13.05 8.27 2.58
C SER A 110 -13.86 9.07 3.59
N PHE A 111 -14.76 9.90 3.08
CA PHE A 111 -15.50 10.89 3.84
C PHE A 111 -16.97 10.92 3.44
N ASP A 112 -17.83 11.29 4.40
CA ASP A 112 -19.26 11.57 4.12
C ASP A 112 -19.44 12.98 3.55
N ILE A 113 -18.53 13.90 3.88
CA ILE A 113 -18.56 15.30 3.48
C ILE A 113 -17.46 15.57 2.47
N ARG A 114 -17.84 16.12 1.31
CA ARG A 114 -16.92 16.44 0.21
C ARG A 114 -15.78 17.38 0.62
N GLU A 115 -16.07 18.40 1.39
CA GLU A 115 -15.09 19.39 1.84
C GLU A 115 -13.95 18.78 2.64
N GLN A 116 -14.24 17.76 3.47
CA GLN A 116 -13.20 17.04 4.22
C GLN A 116 -12.29 16.24 3.28
N ALA A 117 -12.84 15.62 2.25
CA ALA A 117 -12.08 14.89 1.24
C ALA A 117 -11.21 15.85 0.41
N GLU A 118 -11.73 17.00 0.01
CA GLU A 118 -10.98 18.04 -0.72
C GLU A 118 -9.84 18.62 0.11
N THR A 119 -10.01 18.78 1.42
CA THR A 119 -8.96 19.23 2.34
C THR A 119 -7.81 18.23 2.39
N LEU A 120 -8.11 16.95 2.55
CA LEU A 120 -7.07 15.91 2.52
C LEU A 120 -6.38 15.83 1.16
N LEU A 121 -7.13 15.89 0.08
CA LEU A 121 -6.60 15.89 -1.28
C LEU A 121 -5.57 17.01 -1.48
N GLY A 122 -5.89 18.23 -1.06
CA GLY A 122 -4.98 19.38 -1.14
C GLY A 122 -3.69 19.16 -0.35
N GLN A 123 -3.78 18.64 0.87
CA GLN A 123 -2.62 18.34 1.71
C GLN A 123 -1.70 17.27 1.10
N LEU A 124 -2.29 16.20 0.55
CA LEU A 124 -1.53 15.12 -0.09
C LEU A 124 -0.82 15.58 -1.36
N GLN A 125 -1.48 16.40 -2.19
CA GLN A 125 -0.88 16.96 -3.39
C GLN A 125 0.26 17.93 -3.06
N GLU A 126 0.10 18.76 -2.05
CA GLU A 126 1.16 19.66 -1.61
C GLU A 126 2.38 18.89 -1.09
N ASN A 127 2.16 17.87 -0.25
CA ASN A 127 3.23 17.00 0.24
C ASN A 127 3.94 16.24 -0.90
N ALA A 128 3.19 15.78 -1.91
CA ALA A 128 3.77 15.14 -3.08
C ALA A 128 4.64 16.09 -3.92
N ASN A 129 4.24 17.37 -4.02
CA ASN A 129 5.01 18.38 -4.74
C ASN A 129 6.32 18.76 -4.06
N GLN A 130 6.40 18.59 -2.74
CA GLN A 130 7.62 18.86 -1.96
C GLN A 130 8.64 17.71 -2.03
N ARG A 131 8.28 16.55 -2.57
CA ARG A 131 9.18 15.40 -2.72
C ARG A 131 10.27 15.69 -3.75
N ASP A 132 11.41 15.01 -3.59
CA ASP A 132 12.55 15.10 -4.52
C ASP A 132 12.08 14.82 -5.96
N ARG A 133 12.56 15.65 -6.90
CA ARG A 133 12.24 15.56 -8.34
C ARG A 133 12.66 14.24 -8.99
N ARG A 134 13.51 13.46 -8.33
CA ARG A 134 14.00 12.16 -8.81
C ARG A 134 13.05 11.00 -8.54
N MET A 135 12.06 11.19 -7.68
CA MET A 135 11.08 10.16 -7.34
C MET A 135 9.80 10.35 -8.15
N GLU A 136 9.20 9.24 -8.59
CA GLU A 136 7.86 9.26 -9.18
C GLU A 136 6.87 9.87 -8.18
N LYS A 137 6.21 10.92 -8.62
CA LYS A 137 5.23 11.63 -7.77
C LYS A 137 3.87 10.96 -7.90
N PRO A 138 3.26 10.55 -6.78
CA PRO A 138 1.87 10.12 -6.81
C PRO A 138 0.96 11.30 -7.16
N THR A 139 -0.06 11.04 -7.93
CA THR A 139 -1.19 11.94 -8.12
C THR A 139 -2.36 11.48 -7.26
N PHE A 140 -3.21 12.40 -6.85
CA PHE A 140 -4.37 12.11 -6.02
C PHE A 140 -5.63 12.66 -6.70
N GLU A 141 -6.71 11.90 -6.63
CA GLU A 141 -8.00 12.28 -7.20
C GLU A 141 -9.12 12.09 -6.18
N LEU A 142 -10.16 12.88 -6.32
CA LEU A 142 -11.41 12.74 -5.60
C LEU A 142 -12.39 11.92 -6.43
N MET A 143 -12.90 10.84 -5.85
CA MET A 143 -13.91 9.99 -6.50
C MET A 143 -15.22 10.04 -5.71
N ASP A 144 -16.35 10.14 -6.45
CA ASP A 144 -17.67 9.95 -5.88
C ASP A 144 -18.02 8.46 -5.88
N GLY A 145 -18.14 7.87 -4.70
CA GLY A 145 -18.46 6.45 -4.56
C GLY A 145 -19.84 6.02 -5.05
N ARG A 146 -20.70 6.98 -5.45
CA ARG A 146 -22.00 6.68 -6.04
C ARG A 146 -21.92 6.36 -7.54
N GLU A 147 -20.89 6.86 -8.23
CA GLU A 147 -20.74 6.63 -9.68
C GLU A 147 -20.34 5.19 -10.00
N GLU A 148 -19.80 4.43 -9.04
CA GLU A 148 -19.44 3.01 -9.21
C GLU A 148 -20.63 2.05 -9.12
N SER A 149 -21.80 2.53 -8.69
CA SER A 149 -22.99 1.68 -8.45
C SER A 149 -23.85 1.48 -9.70
N ASP A 150 -23.60 2.21 -10.79
CA ASP A 150 -24.42 2.23 -12.01
C ASP A 150 -23.80 1.45 -13.19
N THR A 151 -22.77 0.66 -12.91
CA THR A 151 -22.19 -0.27 -13.90
C THR A 151 -22.35 -1.75 -13.41
#